data_5b69ab150049d60f6b149d76e0feeb30
#
_entry.id   5b69ab150049d60f6b149d76e0feeb30
#
_cell.length_a   1.000
_cell.length_b   1.000
_cell.length_c   1.000
_cell.angle_alpha   90.00
_cell.angle_beta   90.00
_cell.angle_gamma   90.00
#
_symmetry.space_group_name_H-M   'P 1'
#
loop_
_entity.id
_entity.type
_entity.pdbx_description
1 polymer ?
#
loop_
_entity_poly.entity_id
_entity_poly.type
_entity_poly.pdbx_seq_one_letter_code
_entity_poly.pdbx_strand_id
1 'polypeptide(L)'
;MSPSPSSPPPRRGLLRALLLIPLGLAGCGKRKAQASTPPIELLVESDGDLLAFRPRELSCPSGAPVRVTFRHTGKYVSFEHNWVLILPHTFDAVNKAALAAGEANGWVPKGDKHILAATALCGRGQQASVEFIAPAPGDYPFICSNPGHAENMWGILHVTAA
;
A
#
# COMPACT_ATOMS: atom_id res chain seq x y z
N MET A 1 -1.03 27.31 -72.96
CA MET A 1 0.14 26.43 -73.05
C MET A 1 -0.08 25.30 -72.08
N SER A 2 -0.54 24.16 -72.62
CA SER A 2 -0.78 22.95 -71.82
C SER A 2 0.39 21.99 -71.98
N PRO A 3 0.89 21.33 -70.97
CA PRO A 3 1.81 20.21 -71.15
C PRO A 3 1.05 18.88 -71.14
N SER A 4 1.47 18.01 -72.04
CA SER A 4 1.03 16.65 -72.31
C SER A 4 1.22 15.63 -71.22
N PRO A 5 0.46 14.52 -71.23
CA PRO A 5 0.51 13.47 -70.25
C PRO A 5 1.64 12.46 -70.52
N SER A 6 2.33 12.05 -69.47
CA SER A 6 3.35 11.01 -69.48
C SER A 6 2.74 9.62 -69.20
N SER A 7 3.21 8.64 -69.96
CA SER A 7 2.78 7.23 -69.99
C SER A 7 3.15 6.43 -68.72
N PRO A 8 2.39 5.38 -68.38
CA PRO A 8 2.67 4.52 -67.23
C PRO A 8 3.72 3.43 -67.56
N PRO A 9 4.51 2.99 -66.55
CA PRO A 9 5.49 1.92 -66.69
C PRO A 9 4.87 0.52 -66.56
N PRO A 10 5.59 -0.54 -67.07
CA PRO A 10 5.03 -1.88 -67.23
C PRO A 10 4.93 -2.67 -65.93
N ARG A 11 3.85 -3.45 -65.83
CA ARG A 11 3.58 -4.41 -64.75
C ARG A 11 4.59 -5.57 -64.80
N ARG A 12 5.45 -5.66 -63.78
CA ARG A 12 6.25 -6.86 -63.51
C ARG A 12 5.49 -7.78 -62.56
N GLY A 13 5.31 -9.04 -63.01
CA GLY A 13 4.58 -10.07 -62.29
C GLY A 13 5.25 -10.43 -60.96
N LEU A 14 4.44 -10.49 -59.91
CA LEU A 14 4.86 -11.02 -58.61
C LEU A 14 4.64 -12.53 -58.57
N LEU A 15 5.76 -13.27 -58.47
CA LEU A 15 5.74 -14.66 -58.02
C LEU A 15 5.26 -14.68 -56.56
N ARG A 16 4.14 -15.37 -56.32
CA ARG A 16 3.69 -15.69 -54.98
C ARG A 16 4.53 -16.83 -54.40
N ALA A 17 5.47 -16.51 -53.54
CA ALA A 17 6.11 -17.49 -52.66
C ALA A 17 5.15 -17.83 -51.50
N LEU A 18 4.69 -19.09 -51.47
CA LEU A 18 3.84 -19.63 -50.41
C LEU A 18 4.75 -19.93 -49.20
N LEU A 19 4.78 -19.05 -48.23
CA LEU A 19 5.46 -19.28 -46.95
C LEU A 19 4.55 -20.13 -46.04
N LEU A 20 4.92 -21.40 -45.83
CA LEU A 20 4.36 -22.27 -44.85
C LEU A 20 4.83 -21.79 -43.46
N ILE A 21 3.95 -21.17 -42.70
CA ILE A 21 4.19 -20.82 -41.30
C ILE A 21 3.88 -22.06 -40.43
N PRO A 22 4.87 -22.59 -39.67
CA PRO A 22 4.57 -23.66 -38.74
C PRO A 22 3.68 -23.13 -37.57
N LEU A 23 2.55 -23.76 -37.43
CA LEU A 23 1.60 -23.52 -36.32
C LEU A 23 2.26 -24.00 -34.99
N GLY A 24 2.95 -23.09 -34.29
CA GLY A 24 3.50 -23.32 -32.99
C GLY A 24 2.36 -23.51 -31.99
N LEU A 25 2.23 -24.71 -31.44
CA LEU A 25 1.38 -24.94 -30.25
C LEU A 25 1.91 -24.10 -29.10
N ALA A 26 1.27 -22.96 -28.85
CA ALA A 26 1.44 -22.20 -27.63
C ALA A 26 0.93 -23.04 -26.46
N GLY A 27 1.82 -23.76 -25.79
CA GLY A 27 1.54 -24.42 -24.52
C GLY A 27 1.07 -23.41 -23.50
N CYS A 28 -0.23 -23.37 -23.24
CA CYS A 28 -0.81 -22.57 -22.17
C CYS A 28 -0.40 -23.20 -20.83
N GLY A 29 0.82 -22.85 -20.36
CA GLY A 29 1.29 -23.20 -19.04
C GLY A 29 0.36 -22.56 -18.00
N LYS A 30 -0.56 -23.33 -17.43
CA LYS A 30 -1.31 -22.93 -16.25
C LYS A 30 -0.29 -22.58 -15.16
N ARG A 31 -0.04 -21.30 -14.93
CA ARG A 31 0.63 -20.82 -13.72
C ARG A 31 -0.19 -21.37 -12.56
N LYS A 32 0.32 -22.35 -11.86
CA LYS A 32 -0.21 -22.75 -10.57
C LYS A 32 -0.23 -21.48 -9.73
N ALA A 33 -1.42 -21.05 -9.32
CA ALA A 33 -1.56 -20.00 -8.33
C ALA A 33 -0.77 -20.48 -7.09
N GLN A 34 0.32 -19.81 -6.81
CA GLN A 34 1.11 -20.07 -5.61
C GLN A 34 0.18 -19.70 -4.46
N ALA A 35 -0.15 -20.65 -3.61
CA ALA A 35 -0.96 -20.42 -2.42
C ALA A 35 -0.23 -19.35 -1.59
N SER A 36 -0.78 -18.14 -1.54
CA SER A 36 -0.24 -17.06 -0.73
C SER A 36 -0.39 -17.48 0.73
N THR A 37 0.69 -17.43 1.49
CA THR A 37 0.64 -17.60 2.95
C THR A 37 -0.38 -16.61 3.51
N PRO A 38 -1.35 -17.06 4.33
CA PRO A 38 -2.31 -16.12 4.92
C PRO A 38 -1.58 -15.08 5.77
N PRO A 39 -2.06 -13.83 5.80
CA PRO A 39 -1.42 -12.79 6.60
C PRO A 39 -1.54 -13.08 8.10
N ILE A 40 -0.54 -12.64 8.85
CA ILE A 40 -0.60 -12.59 10.31
C ILE A 40 -1.58 -11.47 10.68
N GLU A 41 -2.63 -11.84 11.41
CA GLU A 41 -3.68 -10.89 11.84
C GLU A 41 -3.27 -10.23 13.15
N LEU A 42 -3.16 -8.90 13.15
CA LEU A 42 -2.87 -8.08 14.32
C LEU A 42 -4.04 -7.11 14.54
N LEU A 43 -4.56 -7.09 15.76
CA LEU A 43 -5.63 -6.17 16.18
C LEU A 43 -5.03 -5.07 17.06
N VAL A 44 -5.33 -3.83 16.74
CA VAL A 44 -5.01 -2.64 17.52
C VAL A 44 -6.30 -1.86 17.76
N GLU A 45 -6.52 -1.37 18.96
CA GLU A 45 -7.69 -0.58 19.31
C GLU A 45 -7.25 0.78 19.87
N SER A 46 -8.16 1.77 19.84
CA SER A 46 -8.01 2.90 20.76
C SER A 46 -8.27 2.42 22.19
N ASP A 47 -7.58 2.96 23.19
CA ASP A 47 -7.85 2.65 24.59
C ASP A 47 -9.07 3.47 25.08
N GLY A 48 -10.26 3.07 24.61
CA GLY A 48 -11.48 3.83 24.83
C GLY A 48 -11.38 5.24 24.23
N ASP A 49 -11.63 6.24 25.05
CA ASP A 49 -11.60 7.67 24.70
C ASP A 49 -10.24 8.33 24.96
N LEU A 50 -9.20 7.55 25.33
CA LEU A 50 -7.85 8.03 25.52
C LEU A 50 -7.10 8.13 24.18
N LEU A 51 -6.19 9.08 24.07
CA LEU A 51 -5.24 9.18 22.97
C LEU A 51 -4.14 8.11 23.15
N ALA A 52 -4.52 6.85 23.06
CA ALA A 52 -3.62 5.72 23.23
C ALA A 52 -4.05 4.52 22.40
N PHE A 53 -3.09 3.72 21.96
CA PHE A 53 -3.35 2.40 21.37
C PHE A 53 -3.31 1.29 22.42
N ARG A 54 -4.08 0.23 22.15
CA ARG A 54 -4.07 -1.02 22.88
C ARG A 54 -4.12 -2.22 21.91
N PRO A 55 -3.12 -3.11 21.89
CA PRO A 55 -1.84 -2.99 22.60
C PRO A 55 -0.94 -1.89 22.02
N ARG A 56 0.07 -1.49 22.77
CA ARG A 56 1.12 -0.56 22.31
C ARG A 56 2.35 -1.28 21.73
N GLU A 57 2.40 -2.58 21.87
CA GLU A 57 3.48 -3.42 21.34
C GLU A 57 2.88 -4.54 20.50
N LEU A 58 3.42 -4.71 19.30
CA LEU A 58 3.07 -5.76 18.35
C LEU A 58 4.36 -6.49 17.96
N SER A 59 4.23 -7.72 17.44
CA SER A 59 5.38 -8.48 16.94
C SER A 59 5.00 -9.30 15.73
N CYS A 60 5.93 -9.39 14.77
CA CYS A 60 5.81 -10.29 13.62
C CYS A 60 7.21 -10.65 13.08
N PRO A 61 7.38 -11.77 12.36
CA PRO A 61 8.64 -12.09 11.69
C PRO A 61 8.80 -11.26 10.41
N SER A 62 10.04 -10.91 10.09
CA SER A 62 10.44 -10.22 8.86
C SER A 62 9.98 -10.98 7.62
N GLY A 63 9.54 -10.26 6.60
CA GLY A 63 9.09 -10.83 5.33
C GLY A 63 7.72 -11.49 5.36
N ALA A 64 7.08 -11.63 6.53
CA ALA A 64 5.74 -12.17 6.64
C ALA A 64 4.69 -11.20 6.07
N PRO A 65 3.65 -11.70 5.38
CA PRO A 65 2.47 -10.91 5.12
C PRO A 65 1.73 -10.63 6.43
N VAL A 66 1.39 -9.38 6.68
CA VAL A 66 0.73 -8.91 7.91
C VAL A 66 -0.51 -8.12 7.53
N ARG A 67 -1.61 -8.34 8.24
CA ARG A 67 -2.78 -7.49 8.23
C ARG A 67 -2.97 -6.87 9.62
N VAL A 68 -2.92 -5.55 9.69
CA VAL A 68 -3.29 -4.82 10.89
C VAL A 68 -4.72 -4.30 10.74
N THR A 69 -5.55 -4.61 11.73
CA THR A 69 -6.89 -4.01 11.85
C THR A 69 -6.86 -3.03 13.02
N PHE A 70 -7.12 -1.76 12.73
CA PHE A 70 -7.36 -0.75 13.76
C PHE A 70 -8.85 -0.60 13.99
N ARG A 71 -9.28 -0.58 15.26
CA ARG A 71 -10.67 -0.38 15.69
C ARG A 71 -10.77 0.77 16.70
N HIS A 72 -11.64 1.72 16.42
CA HIS A 72 -11.93 2.81 17.34
C HIS A 72 -12.99 2.39 18.36
N THR A 73 -12.61 2.27 19.63
CA THR A 73 -13.49 1.79 20.72
C THR A 73 -14.03 2.90 21.61
N GLY A 74 -13.65 4.16 21.36
CA GLY A 74 -14.15 5.34 22.10
C GLY A 74 -15.66 5.52 21.98
N LYS A 75 -16.28 6.11 23.01
CA LYS A 75 -17.74 6.28 23.12
C LYS A 75 -18.18 7.73 23.16
N TYR A 76 -17.36 8.63 23.69
CA TYR A 76 -17.74 9.99 24.03
C TYR A 76 -17.01 11.06 23.21
N VAL A 77 -15.79 10.78 22.72
CA VAL A 77 -15.02 11.72 21.92
C VAL A 77 -15.36 11.58 20.43
N SER A 78 -15.35 12.68 19.73
CA SER A 78 -15.60 12.74 18.28
C SER A 78 -14.31 12.71 17.45
N PHE A 79 -13.17 12.50 18.09
CA PHE A 79 -11.89 12.41 17.38
C PHE A 79 -11.83 11.17 16.50
N GLU A 80 -11.29 11.34 15.32
CA GLU A 80 -10.97 10.22 14.45
C GLU A 80 -9.50 9.82 14.63
N HIS A 81 -9.22 8.53 14.48
CA HIS A 81 -7.90 7.97 14.63
C HIS A 81 -7.57 7.08 13.43
N ASN A 82 -6.30 6.96 13.14
CA ASN A 82 -5.75 5.96 12.23
C ASN A 82 -4.55 5.25 12.88
N TRP A 83 -4.08 4.20 12.23
CA TRP A 83 -2.87 3.49 12.56
C TRP A 83 -1.89 3.66 11.39
N VAL A 84 -0.71 4.23 11.64
CA VAL A 84 0.30 4.54 10.61
C VAL A 84 1.65 4.00 11.06
N LEU A 85 2.19 3.02 10.32
CA LEU A 85 3.51 2.45 10.55
C LEU A 85 4.56 3.28 9.84
N ILE A 86 5.58 3.73 10.58
CA ILE A 86 6.61 4.63 10.06
C ILE A 86 8.01 4.05 10.22
N LEU A 87 8.96 4.56 9.41
CA LEU A 87 10.37 4.26 9.59
C LEU A 87 10.89 4.82 10.92
N PRO A 88 11.85 4.15 11.59
CA PRO A 88 12.50 4.68 12.78
C PRO A 88 13.09 6.08 12.54
N HIS A 89 13.05 6.92 13.57
CA HIS A 89 13.60 8.30 13.55
C HIS A 89 12.95 9.26 12.54
N THR A 90 11.71 8.98 12.08
CA THR A 90 11.00 9.85 11.12
C THR A 90 9.75 10.52 11.68
N PHE A 91 9.51 10.44 12.99
CA PHE A 91 8.33 10.94 13.67
C PHE A 91 8.01 12.40 13.32
N ASP A 92 8.95 13.33 13.48
CA ASP A 92 8.73 14.74 13.21
C ASP A 92 8.45 15.01 11.72
N ALA A 93 9.17 14.31 10.83
CA ALA A 93 8.99 14.45 9.39
C ALA A 93 7.58 14.00 8.98
N VAL A 94 7.11 12.86 9.51
CA VAL A 94 5.76 12.33 9.21
C VAL A 94 4.68 13.23 9.80
N ASN A 95 4.81 13.71 11.03
CA ASN A 95 3.84 14.63 11.64
C ASN A 95 3.70 15.93 10.84
N LYS A 96 4.82 16.51 10.42
CA LYS A 96 4.81 17.71 9.57
C LYS A 96 4.14 17.46 8.23
N ALA A 97 4.45 16.31 7.60
CA ALA A 97 3.86 15.93 6.32
C ALA A 97 2.36 15.61 6.45
N ALA A 98 1.92 15.03 7.57
CA ALA A 98 0.52 14.74 7.89
C ALA A 98 -0.31 16.03 7.96
N LEU A 99 0.19 17.06 8.64
CA LEU A 99 -0.45 18.39 8.65
C LEU A 99 -0.63 18.95 7.24
N ALA A 100 0.38 18.84 6.39
CA ALA A 100 0.31 19.32 5.01
C ALA A 100 -0.64 18.48 4.14
N ALA A 101 -0.78 17.19 4.41
CA ALA A 101 -1.71 16.29 3.70
C ALA A 101 -3.18 16.64 3.97
N GLY A 102 -3.49 17.09 5.18
CA GLY A 102 -4.82 17.53 5.60
C GLY A 102 -5.82 16.39 5.80
N GLU A 103 -6.96 16.75 6.35
CA GLU A 103 -8.06 15.82 6.71
C GLU A 103 -8.60 15.04 5.50
N ALA A 104 -8.73 15.71 4.36
CA ALA A 104 -9.22 15.09 3.12
C ALA A 104 -8.38 13.90 2.65
N ASN A 105 -7.13 13.79 3.09
CA ASN A 105 -6.26 12.64 2.87
C ASN A 105 -6.12 11.75 4.13
N GLY A 106 -6.97 11.94 5.13
CA GLY A 106 -6.93 11.19 6.39
C GLY A 106 -5.66 11.46 7.20
N TRP A 107 -5.04 12.63 7.04
CA TRP A 107 -3.75 13.00 7.64
C TRP A 107 -2.61 12.04 7.27
N VAL A 108 -2.72 11.36 6.11
CA VAL A 108 -1.68 10.47 5.58
C VAL A 108 -1.13 11.04 4.28
N PRO A 109 0.12 11.50 4.22
CA PRO A 109 0.71 12.01 3.00
C PRO A 109 0.95 10.89 2.00
N LYS A 110 0.32 10.98 0.83
CA LYS A 110 0.40 9.97 -0.22
C LYS A 110 1.82 9.87 -0.77
N GLY A 111 2.37 8.66 -0.80
CA GLY A 111 3.69 8.39 -1.37
C GLY A 111 4.85 8.87 -0.50
N ASP A 112 4.63 9.21 0.76
CA ASP A 112 5.73 9.51 1.68
C ASP A 112 6.55 8.25 1.95
N LYS A 113 7.85 8.32 1.67
CA LYS A 113 8.79 7.20 1.81
C LYS A 113 9.01 6.73 3.25
N HIS A 114 8.61 7.54 4.22
CA HIS A 114 8.75 7.21 5.64
C HIS A 114 7.56 6.40 6.18
N ILE A 115 6.47 6.30 5.42
CA ILE A 115 5.28 5.53 5.80
C ILE A 115 5.33 4.17 5.13
N LEU A 116 5.31 3.11 5.93
CA LEU A 116 5.33 1.72 5.48
C LEU A 116 3.92 1.18 5.24
N ALA A 117 2.96 1.55 6.08
CA ALA A 117 1.56 1.16 5.98
C ALA A 117 0.69 2.14 6.75
N ALA A 118 -0.57 2.33 6.32
CA ALA A 118 -1.52 3.18 7.01
C ALA A 118 -2.95 2.67 6.80
N THR A 119 -3.77 2.73 7.86
CA THR A 119 -5.22 2.55 7.74
C THR A 119 -5.89 3.85 7.34
N ALA A 120 -7.13 3.77 6.88
CA ALA A 120 -8.00 4.94 6.81
C ALA A 120 -8.28 5.49 8.22
N LEU A 121 -8.73 6.77 8.30
CA LEU A 121 -9.29 7.32 9.51
C LEU A 121 -10.54 6.54 9.93
N CYS A 122 -10.68 6.32 11.24
CA CYS A 122 -11.81 5.65 11.86
C CYS A 122 -12.40 6.55 12.91
N GLY A 123 -13.67 6.86 12.75
CA GLY A 123 -14.50 7.45 13.79
C GLY A 123 -15.01 6.40 14.77
N ARG A 124 -15.75 6.84 15.74
CA ARG A 124 -16.31 6.00 16.81
C ARG A 124 -17.02 4.75 16.29
N GLY A 125 -16.60 3.57 16.79
CA GLY A 125 -17.17 2.28 16.44
C GLY A 125 -16.76 1.76 15.05
N GLN A 126 -15.96 2.51 14.31
CA GLN A 126 -15.44 2.09 13.01
C GLN A 126 -14.13 1.32 13.14
N GLN A 127 -13.80 0.59 12.09
CA GLN A 127 -12.52 -0.08 11.94
C GLN A 127 -12.02 0.00 10.49
N ALA A 128 -10.72 -0.07 10.32
CA ALA A 128 -10.06 -0.16 9.02
C ALA A 128 -8.86 -1.10 9.11
N SER A 129 -8.51 -1.71 7.99
CA SER A 129 -7.37 -2.64 7.92
C SER A 129 -6.41 -2.22 6.81
N VAL A 130 -5.14 -2.60 6.99
CA VAL A 130 -4.09 -2.47 6.00
C VAL A 130 -3.26 -3.74 5.96
N GLU A 131 -2.84 -4.14 4.76
CA GLU A 131 -1.92 -5.26 4.55
C GLU A 131 -0.57 -4.75 4.07
N PHE A 132 0.49 -5.36 4.57
CA PHE A 132 1.86 -5.07 4.13
C PHE A 132 2.75 -6.30 4.35
N ILE A 133 3.95 -6.25 3.76
CA ILE A 133 4.99 -7.23 4.07
C ILE A 133 5.86 -6.64 5.19
N ALA A 134 6.04 -7.40 6.26
CA ALA A 134 6.86 -6.99 7.39
C ALA A 134 8.28 -6.60 6.91
N PRO A 135 8.81 -5.43 7.32
CA PRO A 135 10.13 -4.97 6.91
C PRO A 135 11.26 -5.83 7.48
N ALA A 136 12.51 -5.40 7.31
CA ALA A 136 13.68 -6.04 7.93
C ALA A 136 13.57 -6.06 9.46
N PRO A 137 14.26 -6.97 10.17
CA PRO A 137 14.24 -7.00 11.63
C PRO A 137 14.59 -5.65 12.25
N GLY A 138 13.84 -5.24 13.27
CA GLY A 138 13.98 -3.94 13.94
C GLY A 138 12.69 -3.48 14.61
N ASP A 139 12.77 -2.31 15.24
CA ASP A 139 11.64 -1.68 15.94
C ASP A 139 11.08 -0.53 15.12
N TYR A 140 9.82 -0.64 14.77
CA TYR A 140 9.13 0.32 13.91
C TYR A 140 8.01 1.01 14.68
N PRO A 141 8.08 2.34 14.85
CA PRO A 141 6.99 3.06 15.48
C PRO A 141 5.71 2.99 14.65
N PHE A 142 4.57 2.91 15.32
CA PHE A 142 3.28 3.23 14.74
C PHE A 142 2.61 4.34 15.54
N ILE A 143 1.93 5.24 14.83
CA ILE A 143 1.35 6.46 15.39
C ILE A 143 -0.09 6.65 14.90
N CYS A 144 -0.86 7.50 15.59
CA CYS A 144 -2.01 8.18 14.99
C CYS A 144 -1.51 9.47 14.34
N SER A 145 -1.71 9.65 13.05
CA SER A 145 -1.25 10.85 12.34
C SER A 145 -2.22 12.03 12.37
N ASN A 146 -3.37 11.90 13.04
CA ASN A 146 -4.24 13.03 13.31
C ASN A 146 -3.49 14.08 14.15
N PRO A 147 -3.51 15.37 13.76
CA PRO A 147 -2.71 16.41 14.42
C PRO A 147 -2.87 16.46 15.94
N GLY A 148 -1.75 16.49 16.65
CA GLY A 148 -1.69 16.53 18.12
C GLY A 148 -1.92 15.19 18.82
N HIS A 149 -2.15 14.11 18.07
CA HIS A 149 -2.38 12.79 18.68
C HIS A 149 -1.10 11.98 18.87
N ALA A 150 -0.17 12.10 17.95
CA ALA A 150 1.01 11.23 17.88
C ALA A 150 1.91 11.27 19.12
N GLU A 151 1.95 12.38 19.87
CA GLU A 151 2.73 12.51 21.10
C GLU A 151 2.28 11.50 22.19
N ASN A 152 1.00 11.12 22.16
CA ASN A 152 0.41 10.22 23.16
C ASN A 152 -0.03 8.89 22.54
N MET A 153 -0.52 8.92 21.28
CA MET A 153 -1.09 7.77 20.58
C MET A 153 -0.07 7.14 19.65
N TRP A 154 0.83 6.34 20.21
CA TRP A 154 1.89 5.62 19.50
C TRP A 154 2.17 4.26 20.14
N GLY A 155 2.87 3.41 19.40
CA GLY A 155 3.35 2.10 19.84
C GLY A 155 4.51 1.62 18.96
N ILE A 156 4.96 0.39 19.20
CA ILE A 156 6.10 -0.23 18.48
C ILE A 156 5.67 -1.57 17.88
N LEU A 157 6.02 -1.78 16.63
CA LEU A 157 6.03 -3.09 15.98
C LEU A 157 7.46 -3.65 16.03
N HIS A 158 7.65 -4.73 16.78
CA HIS A 158 8.89 -5.49 16.85
C HIS A 158 8.93 -6.49 15.70
N VAL A 159 9.78 -6.24 14.72
CA VAL A 159 10.01 -7.19 13.62
C VAL A 159 11.19 -8.07 13.98
N THR A 160 10.92 -9.36 14.18
CA THR A 160 11.94 -10.35 14.53
C THR A 160 12.61 -10.95 13.29
N ALA A 161 13.74 -11.60 13.44
CA ALA A 161 14.27 -12.45 12.37
C ALA A 161 13.27 -13.57 12.04
N ALA A 162 13.21 -13.96 10.74
CA ALA A 162 12.34 -15.04 10.24
C ALA A 162 12.87 -16.41 10.65
#